data_279a1506e956e1897a7e70cc7df769f4
#
_entry.id   279a1506e956e1897a7e70cc7df769f4
#
_cell.length_a   1.000
_cell.length_b   1.000
_cell.length_c   1.000
_cell.angle_alpha   90.00
_cell.angle_beta   90.00
_cell.angle_gamma   90.00
#
_symmetry.space_group_name_H-M   'P 1'
#
loop_
_entity.id
_entity.type
_entity.pdbx_description
1 polymer ?
#
loop_
_entity_poly.entity_id
_entity_poly.type
_entity_poly.pdbx_seq_one_letter_code
_entity_poly.pdbx_strand_id
1 'polypeptide(L)'
;NKKQVNCYLSCNSIINPDYRGKGIFTQLISKIPEIFSTKDFSIIYGIPNKNSTKIFSKNQFLEISKLPLLIKPLNLSSYFKSPISKIIKPFDVFWKPKNLMTSDIQLLDKSFSVEFEDLIKKSLHRLPIFQFRTKEFLQWRYMNHPTRNYQILTLRNESKLIAYVITRKMEIFSKKVGVIVDFLIDPNYKQKIIFQKLIKNVMNDFWKNKISIAI
;
A
#
# COMPACT_ATOMS: atom_id res chain seq x y z
N ASN A 1 -5.62 7.95 26.57
CA ASN A 1 -6.50 8.68 25.67
C ASN A 1 -5.81 8.89 24.32
N LYS A 2 -6.31 8.27 23.24
CA LYS A 2 -5.84 8.54 21.89
C LYS A 2 -6.52 9.80 21.38
N LYS A 3 -5.72 10.77 20.91
CA LYS A 3 -6.24 12.00 20.32
C LYS A 3 -6.31 11.83 18.81
N GLN A 4 -7.44 12.19 18.22
CA GLN A 4 -7.56 12.32 16.77
C GLN A 4 -6.95 13.66 16.34
N VAL A 5 -6.13 13.63 15.30
CA VAL A 5 -5.47 14.80 14.75
C VAL A 5 -5.61 14.81 13.24
N ASN A 6 -5.64 16.01 12.66
CA ASN A 6 -5.62 16.16 11.21
C ASN A 6 -4.22 15.86 10.67
N CYS A 7 -4.14 14.97 9.67
CA CYS A 7 -2.88 14.62 9.02
C CYS A 7 -2.91 15.00 7.55
N TYR A 8 -1.86 15.63 7.08
CA TYR A 8 -1.70 16.06 5.70
C TYR A 8 -0.50 15.37 5.07
N LEU A 9 -0.71 14.72 3.93
CA LEU A 9 0.34 14.05 3.18
C LEU A 9 0.90 14.99 2.11
N SER A 10 2.17 15.34 2.21
CA SER A 10 2.89 15.99 1.10
C SER A 10 3.25 14.95 0.04
N CYS A 11 2.59 15.00 -1.11
CA CYS A 11 2.79 14.06 -2.21
C CYS A 11 2.68 14.75 -3.57
N ASN A 12 3.12 14.03 -4.62
CA ASN A 12 2.97 14.45 -6.02
C ASN A 12 3.53 15.86 -6.34
N SER A 13 4.59 16.26 -5.65
CA SER A 13 5.26 17.55 -5.93
C SER A 13 6.12 17.41 -7.18
N ILE A 14 5.88 18.27 -8.16
CA ILE A 14 6.62 18.29 -9.42
C ILE A 14 6.99 19.74 -9.78
N ILE A 15 8.19 19.93 -10.28
CA ILE A 15 8.65 21.22 -10.82
C ILE A 15 8.90 21.04 -12.32
N ASN A 16 8.34 21.95 -13.11
CA ASN A 16 8.57 21.98 -14.55
C ASN A 16 10.09 22.01 -14.82
N PRO A 17 10.60 21.20 -15.75
CA PRO A 17 12.03 21.11 -16.08
C PRO A 17 12.73 22.48 -16.26
N ASP A 18 12.10 23.43 -16.93
CA ASP A 18 12.66 24.77 -17.22
C ASP A 18 12.87 25.64 -15.97
N TYR A 19 12.24 25.25 -14.87
CA TYR A 19 12.31 25.97 -13.59
C TYR A 19 13.07 25.21 -12.51
N ARG A 20 13.68 24.08 -12.85
CA ARG A 20 14.51 23.31 -11.90
C ARG A 20 15.80 24.05 -11.58
N GLY A 21 16.42 23.73 -10.47
CA GLY A 21 17.64 24.36 -10.00
C GLY A 21 17.49 25.78 -9.41
N LYS A 22 16.29 26.40 -9.51
CA LYS A 22 16.00 27.76 -9.02
C LYS A 22 15.50 27.81 -7.57
N GLY A 23 15.60 26.73 -6.82
CA GLY A 23 15.19 26.69 -5.40
C GLY A 23 13.67 26.65 -5.15
N ILE A 24 12.84 26.60 -6.19
CA ILE A 24 11.37 26.67 -6.07
C ILE A 24 10.80 25.61 -5.15
N PHE A 25 11.28 24.36 -5.26
CA PHE A 25 10.81 23.28 -4.38
C PHE A 25 11.13 23.56 -2.91
N THR A 26 12.32 24.11 -2.63
CA THR A 26 12.70 24.52 -1.28
C THR A 26 11.77 25.60 -0.73
N GLN A 27 11.46 26.62 -1.55
CA GLN A 27 10.53 27.68 -1.18
C GLN A 27 9.11 27.15 -0.92
N LEU A 28 8.63 26.22 -1.72
CA LEU A 28 7.33 25.58 -1.49
C LEU A 28 7.29 24.81 -0.16
N ILE A 29 8.33 24.04 0.13
CA ILE A 29 8.40 23.26 1.37
C ILE A 29 8.55 24.19 2.60
N SER A 30 9.31 25.27 2.51
CA SER A 30 9.47 26.22 3.63
C SER A 30 8.19 26.94 4.02
N LYS A 31 7.24 27.11 3.09
CA LYS A 31 5.94 27.72 3.35
C LYS A 31 4.94 26.82 4.07
N ILE A 32 5.16 25.52 4.06
CA ILE A 32 4.23 24.57 4.68
C ILE A 32 4.04 24.84 6.18
N PRO A 33 5.07 24.99 7.03
CA PRO A 33 4.90 25.31 8.44
C PRO A 33 4.11 26.59 8.69
N GLU A 34 4.36 27.64 7.87
CA GLU A 34 3.65 28.93 7.98
C GLU A 34 2.13 28.75 7.74
N ILE A 35 1.75 28.02 6.68
CA ILE A 35 0.35 27.78 6.32
C ILE A 35 -0.38 27.01 7.42
N PHE A 36 0.30 26.10 8.11
CA PHE A 36 -0.31 25.22 9.10
C PHE A 36 -0.14 25.71 10.55
N SER A 37 0.66 26.74 10.80
CA SER A 37 0.86 27.33 12.14
C SER A 37 -0.43 27.89 12.74
N THR A 38 -1.36 28.34 11.91
CA THR A 38 -2.65 28.92 12.33
C THR A 38 -3.78 27.89 12.45
N LYS A 39 -3.53 26.64 12.11
CA LYS A 39 -4.53 25.57 12.20
C LYS A 39 -4.39 24.83 13.52
N ASP A 40 -5.50 24.32 14.03
CA ASP A 40 -5.49 23.41 15.16
C ASP A 40 -4.50 22.27 14.93
N PHE A 41 -4.02 21.68 16.02
CA PHE A 41 -2.98 20.66 16.02
C PHE A 41 -3.05 19.73 14.80
N SER A 42 -2.08 19.83 13.93
CA SER A 42 -2.00 19.10 12.66
C SER A 42 -0.64 18.47 12.48
N ILE A 43 -0.62 17.32 11.84
CA ILE A 43 0.63 16.64 11.46
C ILE A 43 0.76 16.67 9.94
N ILE A 44 1.93 17.10 9.46
CA ILE A 44 2.28 17.01 8.04
C ILE A 44 3.36 15.96 7.90
N TYR A 45 3.15 15.01 7.01
CA TYR A 45 4.12 13.95 6.75
C TYR A 45 4.35 13.77 5.25
N GLY A 46 5.48 13.20 4.90
CA GLY A 46 5.82 12.90 3.52
C GLY A 46 6.65 11.64 3.42
N ILE A 47 6.69 11.07 2.23
CA ILE A 47 7.57 9.95 1.88
C ILE A 47 8.50 10.46 0.78
N PRO A 48 9.58 11.18 1.16
CA PRO A 48 10.49 11.78 0.20
C PRO A 48 11.34 10.71 -0.51
N ASN A 49 11.71 10.98 -1.74
CA ASN A 49 12.73 10.22 -2.44
C ASN A 49 14.14 10.78 -2.08
N LYS A 50 15.19 10.11 -2.57
CA LYS A 50 16.58 10.48 -2.29
C LYS A 50 16.89 11.96 -2.59
N ASN A 51 16.27 12.55 -3.62
CA ASN A 51 16.54 13.92 -4.03
C ASN A 51 15.82 14.94 -3.12
N SER A 52 14.61 14.62 -2.68
CA SER A 52 13.80 15.53 -1.86
C SER A 52 14.08 15.43 -0.35
N THR A 53 14.63 14.29 0.14
CA THR A 53 14.93 14.10 1.57
C THR A 53 15.75 15.24 2.16
N LYS A 54 16.82 15.66 1.49
CA LYS A 54 17.67 16.77 1.97
C LYS A 54 16.91 18.09 2.12
N ILE A 55 15.93 18.34 1.25
CA ILE A 55 15.13 19.57 1.29
C ILE A 55 14.15 19.52 2.46
N PHE A 56 13.49 18.40 2.68
CA PHE A 56 12.63 18.22 3.86
C PHE A 56 13.40 18.40 5.17
N SER A 57 14.58 17.76 5.31
CA SER A 57 15.42 17.91 6.51
C SER A 57 15.89 19.36 6.77
N LYS A 58 16.23 20.10 5.71
CA LYS A 58 16.59 21.52 5.83
C LYS A 58 15.43 22.40 6.27
N ASN A 59 14.20 21.98 6.07
CA ASN A 59 12.98 22.70 6.43
C ASN A 59 12.31 22.11 7.70
N GLN A 60 13.12 21.61 8.63
CA GLN A 60 12.70 21.14 9.97
C GLN A 60 11.78 19.90 9.97
N PHE A 61 11.66 19.18 8.87
CA PHE A 61 10.99 17.88 8.89
C PHE A 61 11.90 16.84 9.53
N LEU A 62 11.35 16.11 10.49
CA LEU A 62 12.06 15.04 11.18
C LEU A 62 11.91 13.71 10.43
N GLU A 63 13.01 13.00 10.22
CA GLU A 63 12.96 11.61 9.75
C GLU A 63 12.53 10.69 10.89
N ILE A 64 11.34 10.12 10.77
CA ILE A 64 10.77 9.24 11.80
C ILE A 64 11.26 7.80 11.59
N SER A 65 11.29 7.33 10.35
CA SER A 65 11.65 5.94 10.03
C SER A 65 11.93 5.78 8.54
N LYS A 66 12.64 4.71 8.21
CA LYS A 66 12.77 4.23 6.83
C LYS A 66 11.70 3.19 6.56
N LEU A 67 10.97 3.35 5.45
CA LEU A 67 10.00 2.36 5.03
C LEU A 67 10.71 1.19 4.35
N PRO A 68 10.63 -0.03 4.88
CA PRO A 68 11.19 -1.19 4.22
C PRO A 68 10.36 -1.53 2.99
N LEU A 69 11.02 -1.74 1.86
CA LEU A 69 10.39 -2.26 0.66
C LEU A 69 10.60 -3.78 0.64
N LEU A 70 9.53 -4.53 0.81
CA LEU A 70 9.56 -5.99 0.74
C LEU A 70 9.27 -6.43 -0.68
N ILE A 71 10.21 -7.14 -1.29
CA ILE A 71 10.10 -7.59 -2.69
C ILE A 71 10.19 -9.10 -2.73
N LYS A 72 9.24 -9.73 -3.44
CA LYS A 72 9.26 -11.16 -3.71
C LYS A 72 9.19 -11.42 -5.21
N PRO A 73 10.23 -12.01 -5.82
CA PRO A 73 10.13 -12.50 -7.19
C PRO A 73 9.15 -13.67 -7.26
N LEU A 74 8.31 -13.70 -8.29
CA LEU A 74 7.32 -14.76 -8.53
C LEU A 74 7.64 -15.58 -9.76
N ASN A 75 8.13 -14.94 -10.83
CA ASN A 75 8.51 -15.59 -12.08
C ASN A 75 9.95 -15.26 -12.42
N LEU A 76 10.87 -16.16 -12.11
CA LEU A 76 12.29 -15.93 -12.32
C LEU A 76 12.64 -15.75 -13.81
N SER A 77 12.02 -16.55 -14.67
CA SER A 77 12.25 -16.47 -16.12
C SER A 77 11.95 -15.09 -16.72
N SER A 78 11.04 -14.32 -16.11
CA SER A 78 10.69 -12.98 -16.58
C SER A 78 11.80 -11.95 -16.46
N TYR A 79 12.86 -12.23 -15.69
CA TYR A 79 13.99 -11.32 -15.49
C TYR A 79 15.06 -11.45 -16.58
N PHE A 80 15.03 -12.54 -17.36
CA PHE A 80 16.03 -12.82 -18.37
C PHE A 80 15.47 -12.62 -19.78
N LYS A 81 16.34 -12.24 -20.71
CA LYS A 81 16.00 -12.18 -22.14
C LYS A 81 16.10 -13.59 -22.76
N SER A 82 15.38 -13.84 -23.85
CA SER A 82 15.57 -15.03 -24.68
C SER A 82 17.04 -15.10 -25.18
N PRO A 83 17.72 -16.29 -25.22
CA PRO A 83 17.15 -17.62 -24.97
C PRO A 83 17.12 -18.06 -23.50
N ILE A 84 17.86 -17.37 -22.61
CA ILE A 84 18.01 -17.75 -21.18
C ILE A 84 16.65 -17.87 -20.49
N SER A 85 15.73 -16.97 -20.77
CA SER A 85 14.35 -17.02 -20.24
C SER A 85 13.66 -18.37 -20.52
N LYS A 86 13.85 -18.94 -21.71
CA LYS A 86 13.26 -20.24 -22.09
C LYS A 86 13.85 -21.39 -21.27
N ILE A 87 15.14 -21.35 -20.96
CA ILE A 87 15.85 -22.37 -20.17
C ILE A 87 15.40 -22.30 -18.71
N ILE A 88 15.19 -21.11 -18.17
CA ILE A 88 14.82 -20.91 -16.75
C ILE A 88 13.34 -21.13 -16.50
N LYS A 89 12.48 -20.97 -17.50
CA LYS A 89 11.01 -21.06 -17.36
C LYS A 89 10.50 -22.33 -16.67
N PRO A 90 11.02 -23.54 -16.89
CA PRO A 90 10.60 -24.72 -16.16
C PRO A 90 10.83 -24.62 -14.64
N PHE A 91 11.83 -23.86 -14.23
CA PHE A 91 12.17 -23.66 -12.82
C PHE A 91 11.21 -22.70 -12.10
N ASP A 92 10.41 -21.91 -12.82
CA ASP A 92 9.39 -21.02 -12.23
C ASP A 92 8.39 -21.81 -11.37
N VAL A 93 8.21 -23.12 -11.63
CA VAL A 93 7.32 -23.97 -10.84
C VAL A 93 7.72 -24.04 -9.36
N PHE A 94 9.01 -23.91 -9.03
CA PHE A 94 9.48 -23.89 -7.64
C PHE A 94 9.03 -22.65 -6.86
N TRP A 95 8.70 -21.57 -7.58
CA TRP A 95 8.20 -20.32 -7.01
C TRP A 95 6.67 -20.27 -6.95
N LYS A 96 6.00 -21.31 -7.50
CA LYS A 96 4.55 -21.38 -7.52
C LYS A 96 4.02 -21.44 -6.09
N PRO A 97 3.13 -20.54 -5.70
CA PRO A 97 2.50 -20.61 -4.39
C PRO A 97 1.72 -21.91 -4.24
N LYS A 98 1.84 -22.57 -3.10
CA LYS A 98 1.00 -23.74 -2.81
C LYS A 98 -0.46 -23.33 -2.84
N ASN A 99 -1.26 -24.02 -3.64
CA ASN A 99 -2.66 -23.68 -3.87
C ASN A 99 -3.45 -23.96 -2.58
N LEU A 100 -3.86 -22.92 -1.89
CA LEU A 100 -4.71 -22.95 -0.72
C LEU A 100 -5.82 -21.91 -0.92
N MET A 101 -6.62 -22.11 -1.96
CA MET A 101 -7.87 -21.34 -2.06
C MET A 101 -8.78 -21.82 -0.94
N THR A 102 -9.11 -20.95 -0.04
CA THR A 102 -10.05 -21.21 1.04
C THR A 102 -11.35 -20.48 0.68
N SER A 103 -12.47 -21.17 0.82
CA SER A 103 -13.82 -20.69 0.52
C SER A 103 -14.20 -19.40 1.24
N ASP A 104 -13.51 -19.09 2.32
CA ASP A 104 -13.80 -17.96 3.20
C ASP A 104 -13.21 -16.62 2.70
N ILE A 105 -12.40 -16.65 1.61
CA ILE A 105 -11.86 -15.42 1.00
C ILE A 105 -12.70 -15.06 -0.21
N GLN A 106 -13.27 -13.87 -0.18
CA GLN A 106 -14.16 -13.35 -1.21
C GLN A 106 -13.62 -12.08 -1.81
N LEU A 107 -13.88 -11.87 -3.09
CA LEU A 107 -13.65 -10.58 -3.75
C LEU A 107 -14.75 -9.61 -3.35
N LEU A 108 -14.37 -8.39 -2.98
CA LEU A 108 -15.30 -7.29 -2.78
C LEU A 108 -15.49 -6.56 -4.10
N ASP A 109 -16.67 -6.66 -4.67
CA ASP A 109 -17.00 -6.13 -6.01
C ASP A 109 -18.00 -4.98 -6.02
N LYS A 110 -18.64 -4.67 -4.89
CA LYS A 110 -19.67 -3.62 -4.84
C LYS A 110 -19.19 -2.35 -4.14
N SER A 111 -19.12 -2.38 -2.80
CA SER A 111 -18.79 -1.19 -2.00
C SER A 111 -18.26 -1.58 -0.63
N PHE A 112 -17.52 -0.67 -0.03
CA PHE A 112 -17.14 -0.79 1.38
C PHE A 112 -18.35 -0.57 2.28
N SER A 113 -18.53 -1.43 3.27
CA SER A 113 -19.59 -1.35 4.27
C SER A 113 -19.08 -0.81 5.61
N VAL A 114 -19.97 -0.54 6.53
CA VAL A 114 -19.64 -0.09 7.90
C VAL A 114 -18.77 -1.11 8.65
N GLU A 115 -18.85 -2.39 8.30
CA GLU A 115 -18.02 -3.45 8.89
C GLU A 115 -16.50 -3.18 8.80
N PHE A 116 -16.07 -2.47 7.76
CA PHE A 116 -14.67 -2.06 7.61
C PHE A 116 -14.26 -1.05 8.67
N GLU A 117 -15.13 -0.09 9.00
CA GLU A 117 -14.89 0.86 10.08
C GLU A 117 -14.85 0.18 11.45
N ASP A 118 -15.72 -0.80 11.68
CA ASP A 118 -15.73 -1.55 12.93
C ASP A 118 -14.44 -2.37 13.10
N LEU A 119 -13.94 -2.94 12.02
CA LEU A 119 -12.64 -3.62 12.02
C LEU A 119 -11.49 -2.66 12.36
N ILE A 120 -11.54 -1.44 11.82
CA ILE A 120 -10.58 -0.37 12.10
C ILE A 120 -10.65 0.05 13.58
N LYS A 121 -11.85 0.32 14.10
CA LYS A 121 -12.04 0.71 15.51
C LYS A 121 -11.43 -0.30 16.48
N LYS A 122 -11.60 -1.61 16.22
CA LYS A 122 -10.97 -2.67 17.01
C LYS A 122 -9.45 -2.64 16.97
N SER A 123 -8.87 -2.21 15.85
CA SER A 123 -7.42 -2.18 15.65
C SER A 123 -6.74 -0.97 16.29
N LEU A 124 -7.48 0.09 16.61
CA LEU A 124 -6.95 1.34 17.17
C LEU A 124 -6.19 1.14 18.48
N HIS A 125 -6.57 0.15 19.30
CA HIS A 125 -5.90 -0.08 20.60
C HIS A 125 -4.46 -0.57 20.47
N ARG A 126 -4.11 -1.21 19.37
CA ARG A 126 -2.80 -1.84 19.16
C ARG A 126 -1.79 -0.98 18.41
N LEU A 127 -2.26 0.05 17.71
CA LEU A 127 -1.41 0.86 16.87
C LEU A 127 -1.16 2.23 17.53
N PRO A 128 0.09 2.66 17.69
CA PRO A 128 0.42 3.95 18.31
C PRO A 128 -0.05 5.12 17.45
N ILE A 129 0.16 5.02 16.13
CA ILE A 129 -0.30 5.98 15.13
C ILE A 129 -1.02 5.19 14.04
N PHE A 130 -2.21 5.65 13.68
CA PHE A 130 -3.02 4.96 12.69
C PHE A 130 -3.88 5.94 11.88
N GLN A 131 -3.85 5.80 10.57
CA GLN A 131 -4.77 6.55 9.72
C GLN A 131 -6.17 5.95 9.84
N PHE A 132 -7.13 6.74 10.32
CA PHE A 132 -8.50 6.32 10.34
C PHE A 132 -9.04 6.20 8.91
N ARG A 133 -9.60 5.04 8.58
CA ARG A 133 -10.11 4.72 7.25
C ARG A 133 -11.62 4.58 7.34
N THR A 134 -12.36 5.68 7.10
CA THR A 134 -13.81 5.60 6.99
C THR A 134 -14.20 4.82 5.73
N LYS A 135 -15.43 4.36 5.69
CA LYS A 135 -15.99 3.69 4.50
C LYS A 135 -15.90 4.61 3.26
N GLU A 136 -16.19 5.92 3.45
CA GLU A 136 -16.09 6.93 2.39
C GLU A 136 -14.65 7.10 1.90
N PHE A 137 -13.68 7.12 2.84
CA PHE A 137 -12.26 7.17 2.48
C PHE A 137 -11.83 5.94 1.67
N LEU A 138 -12.22 4.74 2.11
CA LEU A 138 -11.89 3.50 1.41
C LEU A 138 -12.56 3.45 0.03
N GLN A 139 -13.83 3.87 -0.05
CA GLN A 139 -14.58 3.95 -1.30
C GLN A 139 -13.92 4.91 -2.28
N TRP A 140 -13.63 6.13 -1.84
CA TRP A 140 -12.92 7.14 -2.64
C TRP A 140 -11.54 6.66 -3.08
N ARG A 141 -10.78 6.12 -2.15
CA ARG A 141 -9.37 5.76 -2.38
C ARG A 141 -9.20 4.57 -3.32
N TYR A 142 -10.06 3.57 -3.21
CA TYR A 142 -9.85 2.28 -3.84
C TYR A 142 -10.90 1.88 -4.86
N MET A 143 -12.15 2.24 -4.70
CA MET A 143 -13.21 1.90 -5.66
C MET A 143 -13.40 3.00 -6.71
N ASN A 144 -13.44 4.25 -6.27
CA ASN A 144 -13.75 5.40 -7.13
C ASN A 144 -12.50 6.06 -7.70
N HIS A 145 -11.34 5.40 -7.63
CA HIS A 145 -10.10 6.00 -8.14
C HIS A 145 -10.14 6.08 -9.68
N PRO A 146 -9.97 7.27 -10.28
CA PRO A 146 -10.24 7.48 -11.72
C PRO A 146 -9.31 6.72 -12.67
N THR A 147 -8.09 6.40 -12.22
CA THR A 147 -7.05 5.83 -13.10
C THR A 147 -6.41 4.55 -12.56
N ARG A 148 -6.84 4.06 -11.40
CA ARG A 148 -6.21 2.91 -10.77
C ARG A 148 -7.25 1.88 -10.37
N ASN A 149 -7.03 0.64 -10.79
CA ASN A 149 -7.87 -0.49 -10.42
C ASN A 149 -7.24 -1.24 -9.25
N TYR A 150 -8.02 -1.42 -8.21
CA TYR A 150 -7.64 -2.18 -7.03
C TYR A 150 -8.50 -3.42 -6.91
N GLN A 151 -7.93 -4.46 -6.36
CA GLN A 151 -8.64 -5.69 -6.02
C GLN A 151 -8.66 -5.80 -4.50
N ILE A 152 -9.84 -5.96 -3.94
CA ILE A 152 -10.05 -6.06 -2.50
C ILE A 152 -10.49 -7.49 -2.19
N LEU A 153 -9.68 -8.20 -1.42
CA LEU A 153 -10.01 -9.53 -0.91
C LEU A 153 -10.41 -9.41 0.56
N THR A 154 -11.54 -9.99 0.90
CA THR A 154 -12.07 -10.02 2.27
C THR A 154 -12.03 -11.45 2.80
N LEU A 155 -11.71 -11.59 4.07
CA LEU A 155 -11.83 -12.85 4.80
C LEU A 155 -12.94 -12.70 5.83
N ARG A 156 -13.88 -13.66 5.79
CA ARG A 156 -15.01 -13.69 6.73
C ARG A 156 -14.98 -14.94 7.60
N ASN A 157 -15.51 -14.81 8.78
CA ASN A 157 -15.83 -15.91 9.67
C ASN A 157 -17.30 -15.76 10.08
N GLU A 158 -18.13 -16.76 9.76
CA GLU A 158 -19.57 -16.72 10.02
C GLU A 158 -20.22 -15.39 9.57
N SER A 159 -20.01 -15.02 8.34
CA SER A 159 -20.46 -13.76 7.73
C SER A 159 -19.80 -12.46 8.24
N LYS A 160 -19.06 -12.49 9.35
CA LYS A 160 -18.39 -11.31 9.92
C LYS A 160 -17.06 -11.06 9.22
N LEU A 161 -16.83 -9.82 8.83
CA LEU A 161 -15.53 -9.39 8.29
C LEU A 161 -14.44 -9.44 9.37
N ILE A 162 -13.41 -10.25 9.15
CA ILE A 162 -12.28 -10.41 10.08
C ILE A 162 -10.96 -9.90 9.52
N ALA A 163 -10.86 -9.79 8.21
CA ALA A 163 -9.67 -9.22 7.58
C ALA A 163 -9.95 -8.79 6.14
N TYR A 164 -9.13 -7.89 5.63
CA TYR A 164 -9.06 -7.57 4.21
C TYR A 164 -7.63 -7.35 3.75
N VAL A 165 -7.41 -7.49 2.47
CA VAL A 165 -6.18 -7.06 1.78
C VAL A 165 -6.55 -6.38 0.47
N ILE A 166 -5.90 -5.27 0.18
CA ILE A 166 -6.07 -4.49 -1.05
C ILE A 166 -4.81 -4.62 -1.88
N THR A 167 -4.99 -5.02 -3.12
CA THR A 167 -3.88 -5.22 -4.06
C THR A 167 -4.09 -4.40 -5.33
N ARG A 168 -3.00 -4.16 -6.04
CA ARG A 168 -3.00 -3.52 -7.34
C ARG A 168 -2.02 -4.22 -8.26
N LYS A 169 -2.43 -4.44 -9.50
CA LYS A 169 -1.56 -4.90 -10.57
C LYS A 169 -1.18 -3.70 -11.43
N MET A 170 0.08 -3.58 -11.77
CA MET A 170 0.59 -2.48 -12.57
C MET A 170 1.80 -2.92 -13.39
N GLU A 171 2.23 -2.08 -14.31
CA GLU A 171 3.46 -2.29 -15.06
C GLU A 171 4.51 -1.26 -14.66
N ILE A 172 5.73 -1.72 -14.36
CA ILE A 172 6.89 -0.89 -14.05
C ILE A 172 8.06 -1.42 -14.88
N PHE A 173 8.68 -0.57 -15.70
CA PHE A 173 9.79 -0.95 -16.59
C PHE A 173 9.50 -2.22 -17.39
N SER A 174 8.32 -2.28 -18.03
CA SER A 174 7.85 -3.44 -18.82
C SER A 174 7.75 -4.75 -18.02
N LYS A 175 7.68 -4.68 -16.70
CA LYS A 175 7.45 -5.83 -15.82
C LYS A 175 6.09 -5.71 -15.15
N LYS A 176 5.35 -6.81 -15.12
CA LYS A 176 4.10 -6.89 -14.37
C LYS A 176 4.40 -7.00 -12.89
N VAL A 177 3.94 -6.03 -12.12
CA VAL A 177 4.17 -5.92 -10.69
C VAL A 177 2.84 -5.99 -9.95
N GLY A 178 2.77 -6.83 -8.94
CA GLY A 178 1.66 -6.89 -7.99
C GLY A 178 2.04 -6.19 -6.70
N VAL A 179 1.24 -5.26 -6.26
CA VAL A 179 1.49 -4.48 -5.06
C VAL A 179 0.42 -4.79 -4.01
N ILE A 180 0.85 -5.09 -2.80
CA ILE A 180 -0.04 -5.12 -1.63
C ILE A 180 -0.07 -3.70 -1.08
N VAL A 181 -1.21 -3.04 -1.23
CA VAL A 181 -1.34 -1.61 -0.95
C VAL A 181 -1.78 -1.35 0.49
N ASP A 182 -2.65 -2.22 0.99
CA ASP A 182 -3.21 -2.09 2.33
C ASP A 182 -3.73 -3.44 2.82
N PHE A 183 -3.73 -3.65 4.13
CA PHE A 183 -4.40 -4.78 4.77
C PHE A 183 -4.75 -4.45 6.21
N LEU A 184 -5.75 -5.12 6.73
CA LEU A 184 -6.12 -5.05 8.14
C LEU A 184 -6.67 -6.39 8.60
N ILE A 185 -6.36 -6.76 9.84
CA ILE A 185 -6.80 -8.00 10.46
C ILE A 185 -7.37 -7.69 11.83
N ASP A 186 -8.52 -8.26 12.16
CA ASP A 186 -9.16 -8.12 13.48
C ASP A 186 -8.17 -8.62 14.57
N PRO A 187 -7.83 -7.76 15.54
CA PRO A 187 -6.84 -8.08 16.56
C PRO A 187 -7.22 -9.27 17.47
N ASN A 188 -8.48 -9.66 17.48
CA ASN A 188 -8.96 -10.79 18.27
C ASN A 188 -8.63 -12.16 17.65
N TYR A 189 -8.13 -12.16 16.41
CA TYR A 189 -7.74 -13.40 15.72
C TYR A 189 -6.21 -13.57 15.71
N LYS A 190 -5.74 -14.81 15.41
CA LYS A 190 -4.32 -15.13 15.28
C LYS A 190 -3.73 -14.46 14.04
N GLN A 191 -3.20 -13.24 14.23
CA GLN A 191 -2.72 -12.33 13.17
C GLN A 191 -1.85 -13.05 12.12
N LYS A 192 -0.86 -13.82 12.57
CA LYS A 192 0.07 -14.53 11.69
C LYS A 192 -0.64 -15.52 10.77
N ILE A 193 -1.60 -16.28 11.30
CA ILE A 193 -2.34 -17.29 10.53
C ILE A 193 -3.22 -16.62 9.48
N ILE A 194 -3.97 -15.57 9.87
CA ILE A 194 -4.84 -14.83 8.97
C ILE A 194 -4.01 -14.13 7.89
N PHE A 195 -2.92 -13.48 8.26
CA PHE A 195 -2.01 -12.85 7.30
C PHE A 195 -1.47 -13.86 6.29
N GLN A 196 -0.96 -15.01 6.74
CA GLN A 196 -0.48 -16.04 5.85
C GLN A 196 -1.56 -16.55 4.89
N LYS A 197 -2.80 -16.67 5.35
CA LYS A 197 -3.94 -17.08 4.53
C LYS A 197 -4.23 -16.06 3.43
N LEU A 198 -4.32 -14.77 3.78
CA LEU A 198 -4.51 -13.68 2.81
C LEU A 198 -3.38 -13.61 1.79
N ILE A 199 -2.13 -13.60 2.26
CA ILE A 199 -0.94 -13.49 1.39
C ILE A 199 -0.82 -14.67 0.43
N LYS A 200 -1.11 -15.88 0.86
CA LYS A 200 -1.12 -17.05 -0.04
C LYS A 200 -2.12 -16.90 -1.18
N ASN A 201 -3.32 -16.38 -0.89
CA ASN A 201 -4.32 -16.11 -1.92
C ASN A 201 -3.87 -15.00 -2.88
N VAL A 202 -3.32 -13.90 -2.36
CA VAL A 202 -2.76 -12.81 -3.17
C VAL A 202 -1.64 -13.33 -4.07
N MET A 203 -0.68 -14.08 -3.53
CA MET A 203 0.43 -14.62 -4.31
C MET A 203 -0.06 -15.59 -5.40
N ASN A 204 -1.08 -16.37 -5.12
CA ASN A 204 -1.69 -17.26 -6.09
C ASN A 204 -2.40 -16.50 -7.22
N ASP A 205 -3.13 -15.42 -6.88
CA ASP A 205 -3.72 -14.53 -7.87
C ASP A 205 -2.64 -13.85 -8.73
N PHE A 206 -1.58 -13.34 -8.11
CA PHE A 206 -0.46 -12.75 -8.82
C PHE A 206 0.22 -13.75 -9.75
N TRP A 207 0.43 -14.97 -9.29
CA TRP A 207 0.98 -16.04 -10.13
C TRP A 207 0.11 -16.35 -11.35
N LYS A 208 -1.20 -16.54 -11.15
CA LYS A 208 -2.17 -16.79 -12.24
C LYS A 208 -2.17 -15.65 -13.28
N ASN A 209 -1.98 -14.43 -12.85
CA ASN A 209 -1.92 -13.24 -13.70
C ASN A 209 -0.52 -12.97 -14.28
N LYS A 210 0.42 -13.91 -14.14
CA LYS A 210 1.79 -13.79 -14.65
C LYS A 210 2.51 -12.52 -14.13
N ILE A 211 2.29 -12.19 -12.87
CA ILE A 211 3.01 -11.12 -12.19
C ILE A 211 4.46 -11.58 -11.97
N SER A 212 5.40 -10.72 -12.30
CA SER A 212 6.83 -11.02 -12.16
C SER A 212 7.33 -10.79 -10.74
N ILE A 213 6.83 -9.74 -10.09
CA ILE A 213 7.29 -9.26 -8.79
C ILE A 213 6.08 -8.93 -7.92
N ALA A 214 6.09 -9.38 -6.67
CA ALA A 214 5.21 -8.89 -5.63
C ALA A 214 5.95 -7.89 -4.72
N ILE A 215 5.31 -6.79 -4.38
CA ILE A 215 5.79 -5.73 -3.48
C ILE A 215 4.77 -5.54 -2.37
#